data_ab070c1322fadbe035975f5242afb5f3
#
_entry.id   ab070c1322fadbe035975f5242afb5f3
#
_cell.length_a   1.000
_cell.length_b   1.000
_cell.length_c   1.000
_cell.angle_alpha   90.00
_cell.angle_beta   90.00
_cell.angle_gamma   90.00
#
_symmetry.space_group_name_H-M   'P 1'
#
loop_
_entity.id
_entity.type
_entity.pdbx_description
1 polymer ?
#
loop_
_entity_poly.entity_id
_entity_poly.type
_entity_poly.pdbx_seq_one_letter_code
_entity_poly.pdbx_strand_id
1 'polypeptide(L)'
;MADSDEIAVTLDRAVALVLFDFLARATDEEEGEFLADALLHKAELPALWATLAALESVLPEPFAPDYSALVKAARAAVVKKLGAAAR
;
A
#
# COMPACT_ATOMS: atom_id res chain seq x y z
N MET A 1 -27.04 1.45 1.14
CA MET A 1 -26.75 0.09 0.76
C MET A 1 -25.45 0.03 -0.03
N ALA A 2 -24.66 -0.94 0.26
CA ALA A 2 -23.42 -1.09 -0.49
C ALA A 2 -23.76 -1.37 -1.95
N ASP A 3 -23.15 -0.64 -2.82
CA ASP A 3 -23.30 -0.86 -4.22
C ASP A 3 -22.53 -2.13 -4.58
N SER A 4 -23.11 -2.95 -5.46
CA SER A 4 -22.45 -4.16 -5.91
C SER A 4 -21.16 -3.86 -6.68
N ASP A 5 -20.96 -2.60 -7.09
CA ASP A 5 -19.74 -2.18 -7.80
C ASP A 5 -18.58 -1.92 -6.88
N GLU A 6 -18.81 -1.92 -5.57
CA GLU A 6 -17.74 -1.67 -4.60
C GLU A 6 -17.73 -2.73 -3.54
N ILE A 7 -16.53 -3.03 -3.06
CA ILE A 7 -16.35 -3.93 -1.92
C ILE A 7 -15.63 -3.18 -0.81
N ALA A 8 -15.91 -3.57 0.42
CA ALA A 8 -15.21 -3.02 1.59
C ALA A 8 -14.28 -4.07 2.16
N VAL A 9 -13.06 -3.67 2.49
CA VAL A 9 -12.05 -4.53 3.07
C VAL A 9 -11.54 -3.88 4.34
N THR A 10 -11.41 -4.69 5.39
CA THR A 10 -10.84 -4.21 6.66
C THR A 10 -9.41 -4.68 6.77
N LEU A 11 -8.49 -3.76 6.98
CA LEU A 11 -7.07 -4.06 7.13
C LEU A 11 -6.57 -3.58 8.49
N ASP A 12 -5.65 -4.35 9.07
CA ASP A 12 -4.88 -3.88 10.21
C ASP A 12 -4.18 -2.58 9.80
N ARG A 13 -4.14 -1.61 10.71
CA ARG A 13 -3.59 -0.30 10.38
C ARG A 13 -2.12 -0.37 9.94
N ALA A 14 -1.33 -1.18 10.63
CA ALA A 14 0.08 -1.33 10.27
C ALA A 14 0.23 -1.97 8.89
N VAL A 15 -0.60 -2.97 8.59
CA VAL A 15 -0.62 -3.60 7.27
C VAL A 15 -0.96 -2.56 6.20
N ALA A 16 -1.97 -1.74 6.46
CA ALA A 16 -2.39 -0.72 5.50
C ALA A 16 -1.27 0.29 5.22
N LEU A 17 -0.55 0.71 6.27
CA LEU A 17 0.52 1.69 6.10
C LEU A 17 1.71 1.10 5.35
N VAL A 18 2.10 -0.13 5.67
CA VAL A 18 3.19 -0.80 4.95
C VAL A 18 2.81 -0.97 3.47
N LEU A 19 1.57 -1.37 3.22
CA LEU A 19 1.09 -1.54 1.85
C LEU A 19 1.06 -0.21 1.09
N PHE A 20 0.59 0.85 1.75
CA PHE A 20 0.58 2.19 1.16
C PHE A 20 1.99 2.60 0.72
N ASP A 21 2.96 2.46 1.63
CA ASP A 21 4.33 2.87 1.34
C ASP A 21 4.91 2.06 0.18
N PHE A 22 4.67 0.75 0.18
CA PHE A 22 5.13 -0.11 -0.92
C PHE A 22 4.51 0.31 -2.24
N LEU A 23 3.19 0.50 -2.28
CA LEU A 23 2.49 0.87 -3.51
C LEU A 23 2.95 2.23 -4.02
N ALA A 24 3.18 3.19 -3.12
CA ALA A 24 3.65 4.51 -3.52
C ALA A 24 5.01 4.42 -4.23
N ARG A 25 5.91 3.61 -3.69
CA ARG A 25 7.23 3.41 -4.31
C ARG A 25 7.14 2.58 -5.58
N ALA A 26 6.33 1.52 -5.56
CA ALA A 26 6.24 0.58 -6.67
C ALA A 26 5.61 1.21 -7.91
N THR A 27 4.73 2.19 -7.71
CA THR A 27 4.04 2.85 -8.82
C THR A 27 4.68 4.18 -9.20
N ASP A 28 5.78 4.56 -8.56
CA ASP A 28 6.53 5.76 -8.89
C ASP A 28 7.22 5.58 -10.24
N GLU A 29 7.19 6.60 -11.09
CA GLU A 29 7.77 6.50 -12.42
C GLU A 29 9.25 6.19 -12.41
N GLU A 30 9.98 6.72 -11.43
CA GLU A 30 11.42 6.54 -11.35
C GLU A 30 11.82 5.25 -10.64
N GLU A 31 11.06 4.88 -9.60
CA GLU A 31 11.41 3.75 -8.76
C GLU A 31 10.61 2.49 -9.07
N GLY A 32 9.58 2.63 -9.88
CA GLY A 32 8.65 1.54 -10.17
C GLY A 32 9.00 0.72 -11.39
N GLU A 33 10.19 0.90 -11.96
CA GLU A 33 10.55 0.17 -13.17
C GLU A 33 10.48 -1.34 -13.00
N PHE A 34 10.85 -1.83 -11.82
CA PHE A 34 10.82 -3.27 -11.56
C PHE A 34 9.42 -3.85 -11.66
N LEU A 35 8.40 -3.03 -11.47
CA LEU A 35 7.02 -3.48 -11.54
C LEU A 35 6.58 -3.75 -12.96
N ALA A 36 7.20 -3.09 -13.93
CA ALA A 36 6.79 -3.22 -15.33
C ALA A 36 6.82 -4.66 -15.81
N ASP A 37 7.83 -5.43 -15.36
CA ASP A 37 7.96 -6.82 -15.77
C ASP A 37 6.90 -7.72 -15.17
N ALA A 38 6.27 -7.29 -14.09
CA ALA A 38 5.23 -8.06 -13.43
C ALA A 38 3.83 -7.77 -13.97
N LEU A 39 3.68 -6.67 -14.69
CA LEU A 39 2.36 -6.28 -15.20
C LEU A 39 2.02 -7.05 -16.44
N LEU A 40 0.82 -7.62 -16.46
CA LEU A 40 0.33 -8.41 -17.59
C LEU A 40 -0.68 -7.67 -18.45
N HIS A 41 -1.32 -6.65 -17.89
CA HIS A 41 -2.40 -5.96 -18.58
C HIS A 41 -2.39 -4.48 -18.24
N LYS A 42 -2.84 -3.68 -19.20
CA LYS A 42 -2.87 -2.23 -19.05
C LYS A 42 -3.80 -1.73 -17.94
N ALA A 43 -4.69 -2.58 -17.45
CA ALA A 43 -5.59 -2.21 -16.35
C ALA A 43 -4.95 -2.36 -14.98
N GLU A 44 -3.85 -3.07 -14.88
CA GLU A 44 -3.28 -3.41 -13.58
C GLU A 44 -2.66 -2.21 -12.86
N LEU A 45 -1.92 -1.40 -13.57
CA LEU A 45 -1.32 -0.21 -12.95
C LEU A 45 -2.39 0.80 -12.50
N PRO A 46 -3.41 1.11 -13.32
CA PRO A 46 -4.50 1.95 -12.81
C PRO A 46 -5.22 1.37 -11.59
N ALA A 47 -5.35 0.04 -11.52
CA ALA A 47 -5.95 -0.59 -10.34
C ALA A 47 -5.08 -0.39 -9.10
N LEU A 48 -3.76 -0.45 -9.24
CA LEU A 48 -2.85 -0.18 -8.14
C LEU A 48 -2.93 1.30 -7.72
N TRP A 49 -3.01 2.21 -8.67
CA TRP A 49 -3.16 3.64 -8.36
C TRP A 49 -4.47 3.90 -7.60
N ALA A 50 -5.56 3.23 -8.01
CA ALA A 50 -6.84 3.38 -7.32
C ALA A 50 -6.75 2.86 -5.89
N THR A 51 -6.05 1.74 -5.68
CA THR A 51 -5.84 1.17 -4.35
C THR A 51 -5.00 2.12 -3.49
N LEU A 52 -3.95 2.67 -4.06
CA LEU A 52 -3.10 3.64 -3.37
C LEU A 52 -3.92 4.86 -2.94
N ALA A 53 -4.73 5.39 -3.83
CA ALA A 53 -5.58 6.54 -3.53
C ALA A 53 -6.58 6.23 -2.41
N ALA A 54 -7.16 5.03 -2.43
CA ALA A 54 -8.10 4.62 -1.40
C ALA A 54 -7.42 4.54 -0.02
N LEU A 55 -6.21 3.99 0.02
CA LEU A 55 -5.44 3.93 1.27
C LEU A 55 -5.07 5.32 1.75
N GLU A 56 -4.63 6.18 0.85
CA GLU A 56 -4.25 7.55 1.20
C GLU A 56 -5.43 8.31 1.80
N SER A 57 -6.64 8.04 1.32
CA SER A 57 -7.82 8.76 1.79
C SER A 57 -8.19 8.43 3.23
N VAL A 58 -7.74 7.30 3.76
CA VAL A 58 -8.09 6.85 5.13
C VAL A 58 -6.91 6.83 6.08
N LEU A 59 -5.70 7.08 5.60
CA LEU A 59 -4.50 7.08 6.44
C LEU A 59 -4.01 8.51 6.65
N PRO A 60 -3.86 8.98 7.89
CA PRO A 60 -3.26 10.29 8.15
C PRO A 60 -1.73 10.27 8.10
N GLU A 61 -1.12 9.10 8.29
CA GLU A 61 0.34 8.98 8.41
C GLU A 61 1.14 9.53 7.22
N PRO A 62 0.69 9.38 5.96
CA PRO A 62 1.47 9.92 4.85
C PRO A 62 1.69 11.42 4.89
N PHE A 63 0.86 12.13 5.64
CA PHE A 63 0.96 13.59 5.76
C PHE A 63 1.66 14.03 7.04
N ALA A 64 2.13 13.09 7.85
CA ALA A 64 2.79 13.40 9.11
C ALA A 64 4.26 13.72 8.89
N PRO A 65 4.85 14.67 9.65
CA PRO A 65 6.26 15.01 9.49
C PRO A 65 7.21 13.87 9.85
N ASP A 66 6.75 12.91 10.67
CA ASP A 66 7.55 11.76 11.08
C ASP A 66 7.14 10.49 10.33
N TYR A 67 6.70 10.64 9.09
CA TYR A 67 6.21 9.54 8.27
C TYR A 67 7.18 8.35 8.23
N SER A 68 8.49 8.60 8.02
CA SER A 68 9.43 7.48 7.91
C SER A 68 9.54 6.69 9.21
N ALA A 69 9.44 7.35 10.36
CA ALA A 69 9.42 6.65 11.64
C ALA A 69 8.16 5.82 11.82
N LEU A 70 7.01 6.35 11.34
CA LEU A 70 5.74 5.64 11.41
C LEU A 70 5.75 4.40 10.52
N VAL A 71 6.33 4.50 9.33
CA VAL A 71 6.46 3.34 8.43
C VAL A 71 7.37 2.30 9.04
N LYS A 72 8.48 2.71 9.63
CA LYS A 72 9.42 1.79 10.27
C LYS A 72 8.71 1.02 11.40
N ALA A 73 7.95 1.72 12.23
CA ALA A 73 7.21 1.09 13.31
C ALA A 73 6.14 0.14 12.77
N ALA A 74 5.46 0.53 11.68
CA ALA A 74 4.45 -0.32 11.07
C ALA A 74 5.05 -1.60 10.51
N ARG A 75 6.21 -1.51 9.88
CA ARG A 75 6.92 -2.69 9.37
C ARG A 75 7.24 -3.67 10.50
N ALA A 76 7.74 -3.15 11.60
CA ALA A 76 8.06 -4.00 12.76
C ALA A 76 6.80 -4.66 13.33
N ALA A 77 5.70 -3.92 13.37
CA ALA A 77 4.43 -4.46 13.88
C ALA A 77 3.89 -5.57 12.98
N VAL A 78 4.01 -5.41 11.66
CA VAL A 78 3.56 -6.44 10.71
C VAL A 78 4.38 -7.71 10.87
N VAL A 79 5.70 -7.58 10.96
CA VAL A 79 6.57 -8.74 11.14
C VAL A 79 6.23 -9.45 12.45
N LYS A 80 6.00 -8.69 13.52
CA LYS A 80 5.67 -9.28 14.82
C LYS A 80 4.36 -10.05 14.78
N LYS A 81 3.35 -9.50 14.09
CA LYS A 81 2.02 -10.12 14.05
C LYS A 81 1.90 -11.24 13.03
N LEU A 82 2.54 -11.10 11.89
CA LEU A 82 2.31 -12.00 10.76
C LEU A 82 3.54 -12.79 10.35
N GLY A 83 4.71 -12.44 10.87
CA GLY A 83 5.97 -13.06 10.49
C GLY A 83 6.57 -12.40 9.27
N ALA A 84 7.88 -12.55 9.13
CA ALA A 84 8.60 -11.99 7.99
C ALA A 84 8.54 -12.95 6.82
N ALA A 85 8.39 -12.40 5.61
CA ALA A 85 8.49 -13.22 4.43
C ALA A 85 9.96 -13.56 4.18
N ALA A 86 10.21 -14.74 3.68
CA ALA A 86 11.56 -15.15 3.33
C ALA A 86 12.04 -14.38 2.10
N ARG A 87 13.25 -13.89 2.15
CA ARG A 87 13.84 -13.13 1.07
C ARG A 87 15.27 -13.49 0.88
#